data_06521b6b8958e7c965f3d8377bf2fae0
#
_entry.id   06521b6b8958e7c965f3d8377bf2fae0
#
_cell.length_a   1.000
_cell.length_b   1.000
_cell.length_c   1.000
_cell.angle_alpha   90.00
_cell.angle_beta   90.00
_cell.angle_gamma   90.00
#
_symmetry.space_group_name_H-M   'P 1'
#
loop_
_entity.id
_entity.type
_entity.pdbx_description
1 polymer ?
#
loop_
_entity_poly.entity_id
_entity_poly.type
_entity_poly.pdbx_seq_one_letter_code
_entity_poly.pdbx_strand_id
1 'polypeptide(L)'
;MEKLDLHGKTGFIIGGTRGIDTYEYHNTCAEAMLPLDGDAYIHVAPAGPADHVPYDEVEVFRIPKGTMVALRPGVWHHGPFCVDTESLHTLIILPERLYAYDCTVLTAPEADKLQIEACQAAGITPERR
;
A
#
# COMPACT_ATOMS: atom_id res chain seq x y z
N MET A 1 18.45 0.09 -4.54
CA MET A 1 17.19 -0.05 -5.30
C MET A 1 17.53 -0.54 -6.70
N GLU A 2 17.05 -1.69 -7.07
CA GLU A 2 17.32 -2.27 -8.39
C GLU A 2 16.29 -1.75 -9.39
N LYS A 3 16.77 -1.26 -10.54
CA LYS A 3 15.92 -0.72 -11.60
C LYS A 3 15.56 -1.86 -12.54
N LEU A 4 14.27 -2.16 -12.63
CA LEU A 4 13.74 -3.08 -13.62
C LEU A 4 13.44 -2.33 -14.92
N ASP A 5 14.07 -2.74 -16.03
CA ASP A 5 13.74 -2.24 -17.36
C ASP A 5 12.64 -3.14 -17.96
N LEU A 6 11.43 -2.62 -18.00
CA LEU A 6 10.29 -3.28 -18.63
C LEU A 6 10.10 -2.70 -20.04
N HIS A 7 10.94 -3.10 -21.00
CA HIS A 7 10.84 -2.68 -22.41
C HIS A 7 10.75 -1.16 -22.60
N GLY A 8 11.65 -0.42 -21.94
CA GLY A 8 11.67 1.05 -21.97
C GLY A 8 10.66 1.73 -21.03
N LYS A 9 9.92 0.98 -20.23
CA LYS A 9 9.15 1.50 -19.10
C LYS A 9 10.00 1.42 -17.84
N THR A 10 9.98 2.48 -17.04
CA THR A 10 10.70 2.50 -15.76
C THR A 10 9.78 2.08 -14.64
N GLY A 11 10.12 0.99 -13.96
CA GLY A 11 9.47 0.58 -12.71
C GLY A 11 10.30 1.03 -11.50
N PHE A 12 9.65 1.36 -10.41
CA PHE A 12 10.28 1.64 -9.13
C PHE A 12 9.90 0.54 -8.14
N ILE A 13 10.90 0.05 -7.39
CA ILE A 13 10.67 -0.81 -6.22
C ILE A 13 10.68 0.12 -5.01
N ILE A 14 9.54 0.22 -4.36
CA ILE A 14 9.41 0.99 -3.11
C ILE A 14 9.65 0.02 -1.96
N GLY A 15 10.70 0.27 -1.17
CA GLY A 15 10.95 -0.50 0.06
C GLY A 15 9.87 -0.21 1.08
N GLY A 16 9.21 -1.25 1.57
CA GLY A 16 8.21 -1.12 2.63
C GLY A 16 8.85 -0.73 3.97
N THR A 17 8.17 0.10 4.73
CA THR A 17 8.50 0.41 6.12
C THR A 17 7.80 -0.57 7.05
N ARG A 18 8.37 -0.81 8.24
CA ARG A 18 7.75 -1.67 9.27
C ARG A 18 6.65 -0.97 10.07
N GLY A 19 6.19 0.18 9.61
CA GLY A 19 5.13 0.96 10.24
C GLY A 19 4.16 1.50 9.20
N ILE A 20 2.93 1.72 9.59
CA ILE A 20 1.90 2.35 8.79
C ILE A 20 1.78 3.79 9.28
N ASP A 21 2.38 4.70 8.56
CA ASP A 21 2.45 6.11 8.91
C ASP A 21 2.10 7.05 7.75
N THR A 22 2.04 6.52 6.54
CA THR A 22 1.80 7.29 5.32
C THR A 22 0.60 6.73 4.58
N TYR A 23 -0.22 7.63 4.05
CA TYR A 23 -1.42 7.33 3.29
C TYR A 23 -1.45 8.18 2.03
N GLU A 24 -1.86 7.57 0.94
CA GLU A 24 -2.07 8.26 -0.33
C GLU A 24 -3.38 7.81 -0.98
N TYR A 25 -3.88 8.58 -1.92
CA TYR A 25 -4.95 8.15 -2.82
C TYR A 25 -4.82 8.80 -4.19
N HIS A 26 -5.48 8.19 -5.16
CA HIS A 26 -5.60 8.64 -6.54
C HIS A 26 -7.08 8.78 -6.91
N ASN A 27 -7.44 9.86 -7.59
CA ASN A 27 -8.84 10.15 -7.93
C ASN A 27 -9.25 9.68 -9.32
N THR A 28 -8.31 9.63 -10.26
CA THR A 28 -8.61 9.46 -11.69
C THR A 28 -8.43 8.04 -12.19
N CYS A 29 -7.85 7.17 -11.37
CA CYS A 29 -7.59 5.77 -11.75
C CYS A 29 -7.69 4.82 -10.57
N ALA A 30 -7.82 3.53 -10.88
CA ALA A 30 -7.53 2.46 -9.95
C ALA A 30 -6.03 2.15 -9.96
N GLU A 31 -5.50 1.70 -8.82
CA GLU A 31 -4.15 1.14 -8.72
C GLU A 31 -4.23 -0.37 -8.64
N ALA A 32 -3.48 -1.09 -9.47
CA ALA A 32 -3.41 -2.53 -9.39
C ALA A 32 -2.06 -3.00 -8.84
N MET A 33 -2.08 -4.02 -7.99
CA MET A 33 -0.92 -4.61 -7.32
C MET A 33 -0.92 -6.12 -7.47
N LEU A 34 0.26 -6.68 -7.72
CA LEU A 34 0.47 -8.13 -7.82
C LEU A 34 1.76 -8.53 -7.10
N PRO A 35 1.68 -9.17 -5.93
CA PRO A 35 2.86 -9.74 -5.27
C PRO A 35 3.47 -10.88 -6.10
N LEU A 36 4.79 -10.82 -6.33
CA LEU A 36 5.48 -11.72 -7.26
C LEU A 36 6.18 -12.89 -6.58
N ASP A 37 6.75 -12.70 -5.41
CA ASP A 37 7.63 -13.67 -4.77
C ASP A 37 7.29 -14.02 -3.31
N GLY A 38 6.36 -13.30 -2.70
CA GLY A 38 5.85 -13.54 -1.35
C GLY A 38 4.46 -12.97 -1.17
N ASP A 39 3.87 -13.15 0.01
CA ASP A 39 2.62 -12.51 0.37
C ASP A 39 2.87 -11.05 0.72
N ALA A 40 2.01 -10.17 0.21
CA ALA A 40 2.01 -8.75 0.55
C ALA A 40 0.94 -8.44 1.59
N TYR A 41 1.15 -7.36 2.31
CA TYR A 41 0.15 -6.74 3.18
C TYR A 41 -0.07 -5.32 2.70
N ILE A 42 -1.31 -4.86 2.78
CA ILE A 42 -1.68 -3.49 2.43
C ILE A 42 -2.65 -2.95 3.47
N HIS A 43 -2.45 -1.71 3.86
CA HIS A 43 -3.44 -0.99 4.65
C HIS A 43 -4.28 -0.11 3.73
N VAL A 44 -5.55 -0.03 4.03
CA VAL A 44 -6.52 0.78 3.30
C VAL A 44 -7.51 1.43 4.25
N ALA A 45 -8.04 2.58 3.84
CA ALA A 45 -9.17 3.21 4.49
C ALA A 45 -10.17 3.70 3.44
N PRO A 46 -11.46 3.87 3.79
CA PRO A 46 -12.46 4.36 2.86
C PRO A 46 -12.11 5.71 2.24
N ALA A 47 -12.59 5.95 1.03
CA ALA A 47 -12.52 7.26 0.40
C ALA A 47 -13.25 8.29 1.25
N GLY A 48 -12.65 9.48 1.37
CA GLY A 48 -13.17 10.55 2.21
C GLY A 48 -12.65 11.92 1.78
N PRO A 49 -12.72 12.94 2.65
CA PRO A 49 -12.14 14.25 2.40
C PRO A 49 -10.64 14.17 2.10
N ALA A 50 -10.17 15.08 1.26
CA ALA A 50 -8.78 15.11 0.77
C ALA A 50 -7.73 15.37 1.85
N ASP A 51 -8.13 15.93 2.97
CA ASP A 51 -7.27 16.39 4.06
C ASP A 51 -7.42 15.54 5.34
N HIS A 52 -8.18 14.45 5.25
CA HIS A 52 -8.48 13.63 6.42
C HIS A 52 -8.54 12.13 6.07
N VAL A 53 -7.65 11.35 6.70
CA VAL A 53 -7.72 9.89 6.69
C VAL A 53 -8.63 9.44 7.84
N PRO A 54 -9.64 8.57 7.60
CA PRO A 54 -10.42 7.99 8.67
C PRO A 54 -9.61 6.88 9.37
N TYR A 55 -8.71 7.29 10.29
CA TYR A 55 -7.75 6.38 10.92
C TYR A 55 -8.39 5.25 11.72
N ASP A 56 -9.59 5.45 12.25
CA ASP A 56 -10.39 4.46 12.96
C ASP A 56 -11.04 3.41 12.04
N GLU A 57 -11.06 3.66 10.73
CA GLU A 57 -11.57 2.74 9.72
C GLU A 57 -10.45 2.07 8.90
N VAL A 58 -9.19 2.24 9.30
CA VAL A 58 -8.06 1.60 8.61
C VAL A 58 -8.11 0.09 8.82
N GLU A 59 -8.06 -0.64 7.72
CA GLU A 59 -7.96 -2.10 7.71
C GLU A 59 -6.66 -2.54 7.01
N VAL A 60 -6.11 -3.67 7.46
CA VAL A 60 -4.94 -4.29 6.84
C VAL A 60 -5.35 -5.61 6.22
N PHE A 61 -4.98 -5.80 4.96
CA PHE A 61 -5.28 -7.02 4.21
C PHE A 61 -4.00 -7.74 3.80
N ARG A 62 -4.03 -9.06 3.88
CA ARG A 62 -3.04 -9.93 3.26
C ARG A 62 -3.43 -10.20 1.81
N ILE A 63 -2.48 -10.00 0.91
CA ILE A 63 -2.60 -10.32 -0.51
C ILE A 63 -1.69 -11.53 -0.78
N PRO A 64 -2.24 -12.71 -1.02
CA PRO A 64 -1.43 -13.89 -1.33
C PRO A 64 -0.57 -13.68 -2.58
N LYS A 65 0.63 -14.25 -2.59
CA LYS A 65 1.49 -14.32 -3.77
C LYS A 65 0.70 -14.69 -5.02
N GLY A 66 0.87 -13.94 -6.10
CA GLY A 66 0.22 -14.20 -7.39
C GLY A 66 -1.25 -13.75 -7.47
N THR A 67 -1.78 -13.12 -6.42
CA THR A 67 -3.13 -12.56 -6.42
C THR A 67 -3.06 -11.08 -6.79
N MET A 68 -3.71 -10.70 -7.89
CA MET A 68 -3.84 -9.29 -8.27
C MET A 68 -5.01 -8.65 -7.53
N VAL A 69 -4.78 -7.49 -6.95
CA VAL A 69 -5.81 -6.64 -6.38
C VAL A 69 -5.83 -5.30 -7.10
N ALA A 70 -7.01 -4.66 -7.14
CA ALA A 70 -7.17 -3.32 -7.66
C ALA A 70 -7.87 -2.45 -6.63
N LEU A 71 -7.24 -1.35 -6.27
CA LEU A 71 -7.81 -0.33 -5.39
C LEU A 71 -8.62 0.65 -6.24
N ARG A 72 -9.82 0.95 -5.78
CA ARG A 72 -10.68 1.94 -6.45
C ARG A 72 -10.15 3.36 -6.25
N PRO A 73 -10.48 4.29 -7.17
CA PRO A 73 -10.18 5.70 -6.97
C PRO A 73 -10.68 6.21 -5.61
N GLY A 74 -9.89 7.06 -4.97
CA GLY A 74 -10.21 7.68 -3.68
C GLY A 74 -9.94 6.84 -2.44
N VAL A 75 -9.67 5.54 -2.57
CA VAL A 75 -9.34 4.69 -1.42
C VAL A 75 -7.97 5.12 -0.86
N TRP A 76 -7.93 5.44 0.43
CA TRP A 76 -6.68 5.70 1.13
C TRP A 76 -5.87 4.43 1.27
N HIS A 77 -4.61 4.46 0.90
CA HIS A 77 -3.67 3.35 0.97
C HIS A 77 -2.24 3.86 0.97
N HIS A 78 -1.29 2.96 0.98
CA HIS A 78 0.11 3.21 0.62
C HIS A 78 0.69 1.93 0.02
N GLY A 79 1.93 1.98 -0.48
CA GLY A 79 2.58 0.82 -1.09
C GLY A 79 2.52 -0.44 -0.21
N PRO A 80 2.42 -1.63 -0.82
CA PRO A 80 2.35 -2.88 -0.07
C PRO A 80 3.66 -3.15 0.68
N PHE A 81 3.57 -3.89 1.77
CA PHE A 81 4.70 -4.23 2.62
C PHE A 81 4.75 -5.74 2.91
N CYS A 82 5.90 -6.23 3.35
CA CYS A 82 6.08 -7.61 3.79
C CYS A 82 6.18 -7.69 5.32
N VAL A 83 5.70 -8.80 5.88
CA VAL A 83 5.77 -9.13 7.31
C VAL A 83 6.59 -10.39 7.51
N ASP A 84 6.42 -11.38 6.64
CA ASP A 84 6.97 -12.72 6.78
C ASP A 84 8.34 -12.89 6.11
N THR A 85 8.78 -11.91 5.33
CA THR A 85 10.04 -11.92 4.58
C THR A 85 10.79 -10.61 4.78
N GLU A 86 12.10 -10.60 4.51
CA GLU A 86 12.91 -9.37 4.57
C GLU A 86 12.63 -8.43 3.41
N SER A 87 12.17 -8.95 2.27
CA SER A 87 11.87 -8.19 1.07
C SER A 87 10.73 -8.81 0.29
N LEU A 88 10.09 -8.02 -0.54
CA LEU A 88 8.99 -8.41 -1.39
C LEU A 88 9.06 -7.64 -2.71
N HIS A 89 8.90 -8.34 -3.82
CA HIS A 89 8.70 -7.72 -5.13
C HIS A 89 7.21 -7.71 -5.47
N THR A 90 6.71 -6.53 -5.76
CA THR A 90 5.32 -6.32 -6.17
C THR A 90 5.28 -5.55 -7.49
N LEU A 91 4.51 -6.05 -8.44
CA LEU A 91 4.18 -5.30 -9.65
C LEU A 91 3.06 -4.32 -9.31
N ILE A 92 3.32 -3.03 -9.55
CA ILE A 92 2.34 -1.95 -9.43
C ILE A 92 2.00 -1.45 -10.83
N ILE A 93 0.72 -1.28 -11.11
CA ILE A 93 0.21 -0.79 -12.39
C ILE A 93 -0.56 0.50 -12.16
N LEU A 94 -0.03 1.58 -12.69
CA LEU A 94 -0.56 2.93 -12.59
C LEU A 94 -0.42 3.65 -13.94
N PRO A 95 -1.23 4.67 -14.22
CA PRO A 95 -1.03 5.56 -15.37
C PRO A 95 0.32 6.27 -15.33
N GLU A 96 0.86 6.59 -16.49
CA GLU A 96 2.08 7.38 -16.61
C GLU A 96 1.95 8.72 -15.89
N ARG A 97 2.97 9.10 -15.13
CA ARG A 97 3.07 10.36 -14.38
C ARG A 97 2.03 10.60 -13.29
N LEU A 98 1.35 9.57 -12.82
CA LEU A 98 0.32 9.69 -11.80
C LEU A 98 0.79 10.53 -10.60
N TYR A 99 1.96 10.24 -10.06
CA TYR A 99 2.53 10.95 -8.91
C TYR A 99 2.77 12.46 -9.14
N ALA A 100 2.74 12.92 -10.39
CA ALA A 100 2.91 14.32 -10.70
C ALA A 100 1.60 15.13 -10.72
N TYR A 101 0.45 14.48 -10.89
CA TYR A 101 -0.81 15.19 -11.07
C TYR A 101 -2.02 14.59 -10.33
N ASP A 102 -1.92 13.37 -9.82
CA ASP A 102 -3.03 12.72 -9.12
C ASP A 102 -2.53 11.81 -7.99
N CYS A 103 -1.82 12.41 -7.04
CA CYS A 103 -1.40 11.72 -5.83
C CYS A 103 -1.48 12.68 -4.65
N THR A 104 -2.41 12.44 -3.75
CA THR A 104 -2.49 13.14 -2.47
C THR A 104 -1.87 12.27 -1.40
N VAL A 105 -0.90 12.79 -0.67
CA VAL A 105 -0.16 12.08 0.37
C VAL A 105 -0.32 12.77 1.71
N LEU A 106 -0.68 12.02 2.75
CA LEU A 106 -0.73 12.49 4.12
C LEU A 106 0.11 11.58 5.03
N THR A 107 0.78 12.18 6.00
CA THR A 107 1.47 11.45 7.07
C THR A 107 0.58 11.44 8.30
N ALA A 108 0.38 10.25 8.89
CA ALA A 108 -0.42 10.11 10.10
C ALA A 108 0.21 10.84 11.28
N PRO A 109 -0.59 11.53 12.12
CA PRO A 109 -0.13 11.97 13.44
C PRO A 109 0.43 10.82 14.25
N GLU A 110 1.34 11.09 15.17
CA GLU A 110 2.02 10.05 15.96
C GLU A 110 1.04 9.11 16.70
N ALA A 111 -0.09 9.66 17.17
CA ALA A 111 -1.12 8.90 17.87
C ALA A 111 -1.88 7.89 16.98
N ASP A 112 -1.88 8.11 15.65
CA ASP A 112 -2.62 7.31 14.67
C ASP A 112 -1.72 6.39 13.86
N LYS A 113 -0.41 6.36 14.15
CA LYS A 113 0.52 5.44 13.52
C LYS A 113 0.30 4.02 14.02
N LEU A 114 0.17 3.09 13.08
CA LEU A 114 0.04 1.68 13.40
C LEU A 114 1.42 1.00 13.40
N GLN A 115 1.67 0.20 14.43
CA GLN A 115 2.88 -0.59 14.55
C GLN A 115 2.60 -2.04 14.14
N ILE A 116 3.26 -2.51 13.09
CA ILE A 116 3.10 -3.89 12.58
C ILE A 116 3.50 -4.91 13.66
N GLU A 117 4.53 -4.62 14.45
CA GLU A 117 4.98 -5.48 15.55
C GLU A 117 3.90 -5.64 16.63
N ALA A 118 3.11 -4.60 16.90
CA ALA A 118 1.99 -4.68 17.82
C ALA A 118 0.87 -5.57 17.28
N CYS A 119 0.62 -5.53 15.99
CA CYS A 119 -0.34 -6.42 15.32
C CYS A 119 0.10 -7.88 15.40
N GLN A 120 1.39 -8.17 15.21
CA GLN A 120 1.96 -9.51 15.33
C GLN A 120 1.90 -10.01 16.78
N ALA A 121 2.29 -9.18 17.74
CA ALA A 121 2.26 -9.52 19.17
C ALA A 121 0.83 -9.79 19.69
N ALA A 122 -0.17 -9.13 19.14
CA ALA A 122 -1.57 -9.35 19.47
C ALA A 122 -2.19 -10.58 18.79
N GLY A 123 -1.42 -11.31 17.95
CA GLY A 123 -1.93 -12.45 17.19
C GLY A 123 -2.96 -12.04 16.12
N ILE A 124 -3.01 -10.77 15.79
CA ILE A 124 -3.87 -10.24 14.73
C ILE A 124 -3.19 -10.57 13.41
N THR A 125 -3.58 -11.68 12.81
CA THR A 125 -3.29 -11.91 11.40
C THR A 125 -4.20 -10.98 10.63
N PRO A 126 -3.67 -10.10 9.75
CA PRO A 126 -4.52 -9.30 8.89
C PRO A 126 -5.29 -10.23 7.95
N GLU A 127 -6.48 -10.60 8.33
CA GLU A 127 -7.39 -11.37 7.50
C GLU A 127 -8.49 -10.47 6.97
N ARG A 128 -8.92 -10.77 5.75
CA ARG A 128 -10.08 -10.13 5.14
C ARG A 128 -11.30 -10.39 6.03
N ARG A 129 -11.87 -9.34 6.54
CA ARG A 129 -13.23 -9.38 7.12
C ARG A 129 -14.28 -9.35 6.04
#